data_bbb3009ae2c1f3444b8f4eb96d8241a2
#
_entry.id   bbb3009ae2c1f3444b8f4eb96d8241a2
#
_cell.length_a   1.000
_cell.length_b   1.000
_cell.length_c   1.000
_cell.angle_alpha   90.00
_cell.angle_beta   90.00
_cell.angle_gamma   90.00
#
_symmetry.space_group_name_H-M   'P 1'
#
loop_
_entity.id
_entity.type
_entity.pdbx_description
1 polymer ?
#
loop_
_entity_poly.entity_id
_entity_poly.type
_entity_poly.pdbx_seq_one_letter_code
_entity_poly.pdbx_strand_id
1 'polypeptide(L)'
;MRILADDAIEMRVPSRPEYVSIVRAFVTDLARRMALSASAVEDVQVAVSEACANVVCHAYSQPDRASAEIVIRCSVRGRRLIMEVADTGHGFRTSILRSPRTSDRNGGFGLLLMRNLMDQVSMNSSPDRGTVIRMVKKSRLPRPWRFSLHSGRS
;
A
#
# COMPACT_ATOMS: atom_id res chain seq x y z
N MET A 1 6.45 -9.31 10.50
CA MET A 1 5.80 -8.03 10.91
C MET A 1 6.67 -7.33 11.93
N ARG A 2 6.88 -6.04 11.79
CA ARG A 2 7.77 -5.22 12.63
C ARG A 2 7.08 -3.89 12.96
N ILE A 3 7.21 -3.42 14.20
CA ILE A 3 6.78 -2.06 14.61
C ILE A 3 8.01 -1.15 14.50
N LEU A 4 7.83 -0.03 13.81
CA LEU A 4 8.88 0.98 13.60
C LEU A 4 8.78 2.09 14.66
N ALA A 5 9.87 2.85 14.85
CA ALA A 5 9.97 3.88 15.89
C ALA A 5 8.92 5.00 15.78
N ASP A 6 8.28 5.16 14.61
CA ASP A 6 7.23 6.15 14.34
C ASP A 6 5.80 5.59 14.46
N ASP A 7 5.61 4.48 15.18
CA ASP A 7 4.35 3.74 15.32
C ASP A 7 3.81 3.19 13.97
N ALA A 8 4.66 3.02 12.99
CA ALA A 8 4.31 2.33 11.76
C ALA A 8 4.53 0.83 11.90
N ILE A 9 3.64 0.05 11.30
CA ILE A 9 3.78 -1.40 11.19
C ILE A 9 4.32 -1.71 9.81
N GLU A 10 5.41 -2.45 9.74
CA GLU A 10 5.97 -2.98 8.51
C GLU A 10 5.71 -4.48 8.42
N MET A 11 5.17 -4.92 7.29
CA MET A 11 5.01 -6.32 6.92
C MET A 11 5.77 -6.56 5.61
N ARG A 12 6.49 -7.68 5.53
CA ARG A 12 7.14 -8.15 4.31
C ARG A 12 6.57 -9.49 3.93
N VAL A 13 6.21 -9.66 2.69
CA VAL A 13 5.70 -10.92 2.14
C VAL A 13 6.35 -11.21 0.80
N PRO A 14 6.48 -12.48 0.41
CA PRO A 14 6.92 -12.83 -0.94
C PRO A 14 6.02 -12.20 -1.99
N SER A 15 6.62 -11.74 -3.10
CA SER A 15 5.87 -11.12 -4.23
C SER A 15 5.16 -12.20 -5.06
N ARG A 16 4.13 -12.80 -4.47
CA ARG A 16 3.30 -13.85 -5.08
C ARG A 16 1.82 -13.59 -4.83
N PRO A 17 0.92 -13.96 -5.74
CA PRO A 17 -0.51 -13.70 -5.62
C PRO A 17 -1.14 -14.23 -4.32
N GLU A 18 -0.67 -15.37 -3.82
CA GLU A 18 -1.19 -16.03 -2.60
C GLU A 18 -1.07 -15.16 -1.37
N TYR A 19 0.00 -14.34 -1.29
CA TYR A 19 0.27 -13.48 -0.13
C TYR A 19 -0.51 -12.17 -0.16
N VAL A 20 -1.08 -11.78 -1.29
CA VAL A 20 -1.89 -10.55 -1.41
C VAL A 20 -3.13 -10.63 -0.50
N SER A 21 -3.69 -11.84 -0.32
CA SER A 21 -4.82 -12.05 0.59
C SER A 21 -4.46 -11.74 2.05
N ILE A 22 -3.24 -12.06 2.49
CA ILE A 22 -2.74 -11.77 3.84
C ILE A 22 -2.57 -10.26 4.04
N VAL A 23 -1.98 -9.58 3.06
CA VAL A 23 -1.84 -8.12 3.08
C VAL A 23 -3.21 -7.46 3.17
N ARG A 24 -4.17 -7.90 2.35
CA ARG A 24 -5.54 -7.39 2.36
C ARG A 24 -6.23 -7.58 3.71
N ALA A 25 -6.10 -8.76 4.33
CA ALA A 25 -6.65 -9.02 5.65
C ALA A 25 -6.05 -8.09 6.72
N PHE A 26 -4.74 -7.88 6.69
CA PHE A 26 -4.04 -6.98 7.60
C PHE A 26 -4.53 -5.53 7.49
N VAL A 27 -4.58 -4.96 6.29
CA VAL A 27 -5.04 -3.56 6.12
C VAL A 27 -6.52 -3.41 6.41
N THR A 28 -7.33 -4.45 6.17
CA THR A 28 -8.75 -4.48 6.51
C THR A 28 -8.96 -4.38 8.02
N ASP A 29 -8.20 -5.13 8.80
CA ASP A 29 -8.29 -5.08 10.26
C ASP A 29 -7.91 -3.67 10.78
N LEU A 30 -6.84 -3.08 10.26
CA LEU A 30 -6.46 -1.70 10.61
C LEU A 30 -7.56 -0.69 10.24
N ALA A 31 -8.14 -0.79 9.06
CA ALA A 31 -9.20 0.10 8.58
C ALA A 31 -10.45 0.01 9.46
N ARG A 32 -10.84 -1.19 9.89
CA ARG A 32 -11.95 -1.41 10.81
C ARG A 32 -11.69 -0.84 12.19
N ARG A 33 -10.48 -1.03 12.73
CA ARG A 33 -10.06 -0.45 14.02
C ARG A 33 -10.06 1.07 14.01
N MET A 34 -9.84 1.68 12.86
CA MET A 34 -9.98 3.12 12.67
C MET A 34 -11.43 3.58 12.49
N ALA A 35 -12.41 2.70 12.62
CA ALA A 35 -13.82 2.98 12.39
C ALA A 35 -14.09 3.63 11.02
N LEU A 36 -13.41 3.15 9.98
CA LEU A 36 -13.79 3.46 8.61
C LEU A 36 -15.15 2.83 8.31
N SER A 37 -15.97 3.50 7.48
CA SER A 37 -17.23 2.93 7.01
C SER A 37 -16.99 1.65 6.21
N ALA A 38 -18.00 0.78 6.09
CA ALA A 38 -17.89 -0.46 5.33
C ALA A 38 -17.40 -0.20 3.89
N SER A 39 -17.96 0.81 3.21
CA SER A 39 -17.51 1.19 1.86
C SER A 39 -16.06 1.66 1.84
N ALA A 40 -15.62 2.43 2.83
CA ALA A 40 -14.23 2.89 2.91
C ALA A 40 -13.25 1.73 3.20
N VAL A 41 -13.68 0.70 3.92
CA VAL A 41 -12.92 -0.54 4.11
C VAL A 41 -12.77 -1.30 2.79
N GLU A 42 -13.85 -1.42 2.01
CA GLU A 42 -13.82 -2.03 0.68
C GLU A 42 -12.88 -1.25 -0.27
N ASP A 43 -12.97 0.08 -0.27
CA ASP A 43 -12.05 0.93 -1.05
C ASP A 43 -10.58 0.64 -0.72
N VAL A 44 -10.25 0.53 0.57
CA VAL A 44 -8.89 0.19 1.03
C VAL A 44 -8.47 -1.20 0.55
N GLN A 45 -9.36 -2.19 0.63
CA GLN A 45 -9.08 -3.55 0.17
C GLN A 45 -8.74 -3.59 -1.32
N VAL A 46 -9.55 -2.91 -2.14
CA VAL A 46 -9.34 -2.88 -3.59
C VAL A 46 -8.04 -2.13 -3.91
N ALA A 47 -7.85 -0.94 -3.33
CA ALA A 47 -6.67 -0.12 -3.61
C ALA A 47 -5.36 -0.83 -3.26
N VAL A 48 -5.30 -1.50 -2.11
CA VAL A 48 -4.11 -2.27 -1.70
C VAL A 48 -3.91 -3.49 -2.59
N SER A 49 -4.99 -4.17 -2.98
CA SER A 49 -4.90 -5.32 -3.89
C SER A 49 -4.30 -4.90 -5.24
N GLU A 50 -4.73 -3.77 -5.79
CA GLU A 50 -4.18 -3.21 -7.03
C GLU A 50 -2.70 -2.83 -6.88
N ALA A 51 -2.32 -2.18 -5.77
CA ALA A 51 -0.92 -1.85 -5.51
C ALA A 51 -0.03 -3.10 -5.41
N CYS A 52 -0.49 -4.13 -4.71
CA CYS A 52 0.24 -5.41 -4.62
C CYS A 52 0.29 -6.14 -5.97
N ALA A 53 -0.80 -6.13 -6.75
CA ALA A 53 -0.83 -6.72 -8.09
C ALA A 53 0.18 -6.06 -9.03
N ASN A 54 0.37 -4.75 -8.93
CA ASN A 54 1.39 -4.04 -9.68
C ASN A 54 2.81 -4.57 -9.35
N VAL A 55 3.10 -4.83 -8.07
CA VAL A 55 4.39 -5.42 -7.68
C VAL A 55 4.54 -6.83 -8.22
N VAL A 56 3.53 -7.68 -8.04
CA VAL A 56 3.57 -9.09 -8.49
C VAL A 56 3.76 -9.19 -10.00
N CYS A 57 3.07 -8.33 -10.76
CA CYS A 57 3.07 -8.43 -12.22
C CYS A 57 4.25 -7.70 -12.88
N HIS A 58 4.76 -6.61 -12.29
CA HIS A 58 5.59 -5.66 -13.01
C HIS A 58 6.93 -5.33 -12.35
N ALA A 59 7.10 -5.56 -11.04
CA ALA A 59 8.29 -5.09 -10.34
C ALA A 59 9.54 -5.91 -10.64
N TYR A 60 9.39 -7.20 -10.90
CA TYR A 60 10.50 -8.14 -10.98
C TYR A 60 10.51 -8.95 -12.27
N SER A 61 11.69 -9.07 -12.86
CA SER A 61 11.96 -9.99 -13.98
C SER A 61 12.52 -11.32 -13.47
N GLN A 62 12.54 -12.35 -14.31
CA GLN A 62 13.35 -13.53 -14.05
C GLN A 62 14.85 -13.15 -14.18
N PRO A 63 15.76 -13.61 -13.30
CA PRO A 63 15.61 -14.57 -12.19
C PRO A 63 15.24 -13.97 -10.82
N ASP A 64 15.09 -12.66 -10.70
CA ASP A 64 14.94 -11.94 -9.40
C ASP A 64 13.64 -12.26 -8.65
N ARG A 65 12.67 -12.89 -9.33
CA ARG A 65 11.38 -13.25 -8.74
C ARG A 65 11.45 -14.18 -7.53
N ALA A 66 12.50 -14.98 -7.42
CA ALA A 66 12.62 -15.94 -6.31
C ALA A 66 12.79 -15.25 -4.95
N SER A 67 13.46 -14.09 -4.92
CA SER A 67 13.72 -13.27 -3.72
C SER A 67 12.86 -12.01 -3.66
N ALA A 68 11.91 -11.86 -4.58
CA ALA A 68 11.06 -10.69 -4.68
C ALA A 68 10.12 -10.55 -3.47
N GLU A 69 10.07 -9.38 -2.89
CA GLU A 69 9.21 -9.05 -1.76
C GLU A 69 8.29 -7.88 -2.06
N ILE A 70 7.12 -7.91 -1.42
CA ILE A 70 6.26 -6.74 -1.24
C ILE A 70 6.46 -6.25 0.19
N VAL A 71 6.79 -4.99 0.35
CA VAL A 71 6.91 -4.34 1.66
C VAL A 71 5.69 -3.45 1.86
N ILE A 72 4.94 -3.70 2.92
CA ILE A 72 3.77 -2.91 3.29
C ILE A 72 4.09 -2.18 4.57
N ARG A 73 3.93 -0.86 4.59
CA ARG A 73 4.01 -0.02 5.78
C ARG A 73 2.67 0.63 6.02
N CYS A 74 2.16 0.52 7.24
CA CYS A 74 0.93 1.14 7.65
C CYS A 74 1.16 1.99 8.90
N SER A 75 0.64 3.20 8.91
CA SER A 75 0.64 4.08 10.08
C SER A 75 -0.68 4.83 10.20
N VAL A 76 -1.01 5.21 11.43
CA VAL A 76 -2.19 6.00 11.74
C VAL A 76 -1.75 7.38 12.23
N ARG A 77 -2.10 8.42 11.50
CA ARG A 77 -1.79 9.81 11.85
C ARG A 77 -3.09 10.61 11.94
N GLY A 78 -3.52 10.88 13.17
CA GLY A 78 -4.79 11.51 13.39
C GLY A 78 -5.95 10.65 12.90
N ARG A 79 -6.70 11.14 11.94
CA ARG A 79 -7.82 10.45 11.28
C ARG A 79 -7.43 9.82 9.95
N ARG A 80 -6.14 9.64 9.68
CA ARG A 80 -5.62 9.14 8.42
C ARG A 80 -5.01 7.76 8.61
N LEU A 81 -5.47 6.79 7.84
CA LEU A 81 -4.77 5.56 7.58
C LEU A 81 -3.83 5.82 6.41
N ILE A 82 -2.54 5.68 6.65
CA ILE A 82 -1.49 5.85 5.64
C ILE A 82 -0.94 4.47 5.37
N MET A 83 -0.93 4.09 4.10
CA MET A 83 -0.42 2.80 3.65
C MET A 83 0.59 3.03 2.54
N GLU A 84 1.71 2.35 2.60
CA GLU A 84 2.72 2.33 1.57
C GLU A 84 2.94 0.89 1.13
N VAL A 85 2.86 0.66 -0.18
CA VAL A 85 3.22 -0.60 -0.83
C VAL A 85 4.47 -0.34 -1.64
N ALA A 86 5.54 -1.04 -1.31
CA ALA A 86 6.86 -0.83 -1.90
C ALA A 86 7.45 -2.14 -2.42
N ASP A 87 8.25 -2.02 -3.46
CA ASP A 87 9.12 -3.05 -4.01
C ASP A 87 10.53 -2.51 -4.22
N THR A 88 11.48 -3.40 -4.38
CA THR A 88 12.88 -3.09 -4.75
C THR A 88 13.21 -3.56 -6.16
N GLY A 89 12.19 -3.71 -7.00
CA GLY A 89 12.32 -4.17 -8.37
C GLY A 89 12.93 -3.13 -9.32
N HIS A 90 12.72 -3.32 -10.60
CA HIS A 90 13.34 -2.48 -11.62
C HIS A 90 12.85 -1.02 -11.64
N GLY A 91 11.66 -0.76 -11.06
CA GLY A 91 11.04 0.55 -11.13
C GLY A 91 10.79 1.02 -12.59
N PHE A 92 10.34 2.24 -12.75
CA PHE A 92 10.15 2.87 -14.06
C PHE A 92 10.19 4.40 -13.93
N ARG A 93 10.37 5.08 -15.05
CA ARG A 93 10.33 6.55 -15.06
C ARG A 93 8.88 7.04 -14.95
N THR A 94 8.56 7.74 -13.89
CA THR A 94 7.20 8.27 -13.64
C THR A 94 6.74 9.32 -14.67
N SER A 95 7.66 9.89 -15.46
CA SER A 95 7.33 10.78 -16.57
C SER A 95 6.43 10.12 -17.64
N ILE A 96 6.48 8.81 -17.76
CA ILE A 96 5.65 8.03 -18.70
C ILE A 96 4.17 8.09 -18.30
N LEU A 97 3.85 8.26 -17.02
CA LEU A 97 2.49 8.35 -16.51
C LEU A 97 1.78 9.69 -16.82
N ARG A 98 2.51 10.70 -17.30
CA ARG A 98 1.94 12.02 -17.65
C ARG A 98 1.42 12.10 -19.09
N SER A 99 1.66 11.08 -19.91
CA SER A 99 1.15 11.07 -21.29
C SER A 99 -0.24 10.47 -21.36
N PRO A 100 -1.27 11.21 -21.87
CA PRO A 100 -2.61 10.67 -22.03
C PRO A 100 -2.73 9.63 -23.16
N ARG A 101 -1.63 9.29 -23.82
CA ARG A 101 -1.60 8.44 -25.02
C ARG A 101 -1.09 7.04 -24.84
N THR A 102 -0.64 6.64 -23.65
CA THR A 102 -0.29 5.25 -23.39
C THR A 102 -1.51 4.48 -22.92
N SER A 103 -2.34 4.10 -23.88
CA SER A 103 -3.34 3.02 -23.76
C SER A 103 -2.64 1.65 -23.71
N ASP A 104 -1.53 1.55 -22.97
CA ASP A 104 -0.92 0.26 -22.68
C ASP A 104 -1.79 -0.44 -21.63
N ARG A 105 -2.41 -1.51 -22.10
CA ARG A 105 -3.46 -2.31 -21.45
C ARG A 105 -3.13 -2.85 -20.06
N ASN A 106 -1.97 -2.53 -19.45
CA ASN A 106 -1.50 -3.17 -18.22
C ASN A 106 -1.01 -2.26 -17.08
N GLY A 107 -1.03 -0.94 -17.16
CA GLY A 107 -0.47 -0.10 -16.09
C GLY A 107 -1.27 1.12 -15.65
N GLY A 108 -2.18 1.62 -16.47
CA GLY A 108 -2.90 2.88 -16.21
C GLY A 108 -4.16 2.73 -15.36
N PHE A 109 -4.83 1.59 -15.45
CA PHE A 109 -6.15 1.38 -14.83
C PHE A 109 -6.06 1.25 -13.31
N GLY A 110 -5.09 0.51 -12.79
CA GLY A 110 -4.93 0.29 -11.35
C GLY A 110 -4.65 1.59 -10.60
N LEU A 111 -3.78 2.45 -11.14
CA LEU A 111 -3.48 3.75 -10.52
C LEU A 111 -4.68 4.70 -10.55
N LEU A 112 -5.44 4.71 -11.65
CA LEU A 112 -6.67 5.48 -11.76
C LEU A 112 -7.72 4.98 -10.74
N LEU A 113 -7.88 3.67 -10.61
CA LEU A 113 -8.78 3.06 -9.65
C LEU A 113 -8.39 3.43 -8.22
N MET A 114 -7.10 3.30 -7.85
CA MET A 114 -6.62 3.73 -6.53
C MET A 114 -6.92 5.21 -6.26
N ARG A 115 -6.72 6.10 -7.23
CA ARG A 115 -7.01 7.53 -7.09
C ARG A 115 -8.49 7.84 -6.90
N ASN A 116 -9.38 7.03 -7.46
CA ASN A 116 -10.83 7.17 -7.27
C ASN A 116 -11.30 6.66 -5.90
N LEU A 117 -10.63 5.65 -5.35
CA LEU A 117 -11.02 5.00 -4.11
C LEU A 117 -10.40 5.64 -2.86
N MET A 118 -9.22 6.25 -3.00
CA MET A 118 -8.46 6.79 -1.87
C MET A 118 -8.51 8.32 -1.85
N ASP A 119 -8.39 8.92 -0.65
CA ASP A 119 -8.36 10.37 -0.50
C ASP A 119 -7.08 11.01 -1.07
N GLN A 120 -5.97 10.28 -1.02
CA GLN A 120 -4.70 10.68 -1.63
C GLN A 120 -3.95 9.45 -2.12
N VAL A 121 -3.35 9.56 -3.30
CA VAL A 121 -2.44 8.56 -3.85
C VAL A 121 -1.24 9.27 -4.44
N SER A 122 -0.05 8.84 -4.04
CA SER A 122 1.20 9.23 -4.68
C SER A 122 2.02 8.00 -5.03
N MET A 123 2.71 8.07 -6.15
CA MET A 123 3.61 7.02 -6.62
C MET A 123 4.98 7.64 -6.87
N ASN A 124 5.99 7.02 -6.33
CA ASN A 124 7.38 7.33 -6.61
C ASN A 124 8.05 6.06 -7.14
N SER A 125 8.57 6.13 -8.34
CA SER A 125 9.29 5.04 -8.96
C SER A 125 10.53 5.59 -9.64
N SER A 126 11.62 4.88 -9.52
CA SER A 126 12.89 5.21 -10.17
C SER A 126 13.50 3.94 -10.74
N PRO A 127 14.14 4.01 -11.93
CA PRO A 127 14.87 2.87 -12.47
C PRO A 127 15.85 2.32 -11.43
N ASP A 128 15.88 1.00 -11.29
CA ASP A 128 16.76 0.24 -10.38
C ASP A 128 16.61 0.53 -8.88
N ARG A 129 15.56 1.26 -8.48
CA ARG A 129 15.25 1.55 -7.07
C ARG A 129 13.88 1.09 -6.62
N GLY A 130 13.12 0.48 -7.54
CA GLY A 130 11.78 -0.01 -7.28
C GLY A 130 10.72 1.09 -7.28
N THR A 131 9.58 0.76 -6.73
CA THR A 131 8.40 1.63 -6.69
C THR A 131 7.84 1.71 -5.27
N VAL A 132 7.36 2.88 -4.87
CA VAL A 132 6.59 3.11 -3.65
C VAL A 132 5.27 3.76 -4.03
N ILE A 133 4.17 3.09 -3.71
CA ILE A 133 2.81 3.64 -3.83
C ILE A 133 2.34 3.99 -2.42
N ARG A 134 2.09 5.26 -2.17
CA ARG A 134 1.56 5.75 -0.91
C ARG A 134 0.10 6.15 -1.07
N MET A 135 -0.73 5.61 -0.20
CA MET A 135 -2.19 5.80 -0.20
C MET A 135 -2.66 6.29 1.16
N VAL A 136 -3.62 7.18 1.17
CA VAL A 136 -4.23 7.72 2.40
C VAL A 136 -5.74 7.57 2.33
N LYS A 137 -6.33 7.02 3.40
CA LYS A 137 -7.78 7.01 3.61
C LYS A 137 -8.11 7.73 4.91
N LYS A 138 -9.11 8.62 4.90
CA LYS A 138 -9.52 9.40 6.07
C LYS A 138 -10.74 8.79 6.74
N SER A 139 -10.72 8.66 8.06
CA SER A 139 -11.92 8.36 8.82
C SER A 139 -12.80 9.61 8.94
N ARG A 140 -14.10 9.46 8.76
CA ARG A 140 -15.09 10.52 8.99
C ARG A 140 -15.49 10.63 10.45
N LEU A 141 -15.24 9.60 11.26
CA LEU A 141 -15.56 9.56 12.67
C LEU A 141 -14.41 10.16 13.53
N PRO A 142 -14.70 10.79 14.67
CA PRO A 142 -13.66 11.17 15.61
C PRO A 142 -12.96 9.90 16.14
N ARG A 143 -11.68 10.03 16.48
CA ARG A 143 -10.76 8.93 16.82
C ARG A 143 -11.39 7.91 17.78
N PRO A 144 -11.50 6.62 17.42
CA PRO A 144 -11.86 5.57 18.36
C PRO A 144 -10.64 4.91 19.02
N TRP A 145 -9.40 5.22 18.62
CA TRP A 145 -8.26 4.42 19.06
C TRP A 145 -6.96 5.22 19.26
N ARG A 146 -6.41 5.08 20.47
CA ARG A 146 -5.01 5.41 20.78
C ARG A 146 -4.24 4.09 20.83
N PHE A 147 -3.18 3.94 20.05
CA PHE A 147 -2.12 3.02 20.39
C PHE A 147 -1.44 3.56 21.66
N SER A 148 -1.95 3.19 22.82
CA SER A 148 -1.22 3.34 24.06
C SER A 148 -0.28 2.15 24.16
N LEU A 149 0.93 2.30 23.67
CA LEU A 149 2.02 1.48 24.19
C LEU A 149 2.21 1.95 25.63
N HIS A 150 1.69 1.18 26.59
CA HIS A 150 2.11 1.29 27.98
C HIS A 150 3.60 0.98 27.99
N SER A 151 4.41 2.03 27.99
CA SER A 151 5.78 1.92 28.51
C SER A 151 5.64 1.61 29.99
N GLY A 152 5.63 0.31 30.32
CA GLY A 152 5.81 -0.13 31.69
C GLY A 152 7.15 0.39 32.18
N ARG A 153 7.15 1.46 32.94
CA ARG A 153 8.25 1.79 33.86
C ARG A 153 7.99 0.94 35.09
N SER A 154 8.82 -0.05 35.29
CA SER A 154 9.17 -0.59 36.60
C SER A 154 10.52 -0.03 36.97
#